data_ab50d2fa8d0db4faf751efad1ab7085d
#
_entry.id   ab50d2fa8d0db4faf751efad1ab7085d
#
_cell.length_a   1.000
_cell.length_b   1.000
_cell.length_c   1.000
_cell.angle_alpha   90.00
_cell.angle_beta   90.00
_cell.angle_gamma   90.00
#
_symmetry.space_group_name_H-M   'P 1'
#
loop_
_entity.id
_entity.type
_entity.pdbx_description
1 polymer ?
#
loop_
_entity_poly.entity_id
_entity_poly.type
_entity_poly.pdbx_seq_one_letter_code
_entity_poly.pdbx_strand_id
1 'polypeptide(L)'
;MKVWIISLSVVFCVLNPVSMAASGPLNILLITADDLGNQLSCYGEQRIRTPNLDGLAAQGVRFANAYVAQSSCSSSRSALLTGRWPHQNGQYGLAHLGFRMHLGQKNLPALLKKAGYRTGIIGKLHVEPAGEFPFDWMPAKEKVAAGPTRKVRWVAAQSRQFFAEARKSGQPFFYYVNYFDPHGPYTQNVSQVDGLPKKPLAPEDVRQPLSLDGKTPEAARLLTAIFYSMVLRVDMGVGLLLDELKAAGFAENTLVIFLGDNGAPVYHGKTTSYEPGVRVPLIIRWPGAAGAGEVRSELVSTVDILPTVLAAAGLNVPPQMEGRSLTRLLAGDSLQGRQFLFTEMNFHQANQFSPQRMVRDDRHKLLLNLSPRVDQAPVELFDLQTDPEETRNLADDPQRASTRRRLEAALKQWREQTDDPLLDPERLERWKKTAQEWKTSAPRVEGGAYPDVARVPPGGLELLK
;
A
#
# COMPACT_ATOMS: atom_id res chain seq x y z
N MET A 1 29.84 21.49 67.31
CA MET A 1 29.84 21.15 65.86
C MET A 1 28.92 19.93 65.65
N LYS A 2 27.71 20.15 65.12
CA LYS A 2 26.77 19.05 64.79
C LYS A 2 26.88 18.80 63.28
N VAL A 3 27.36 17.61 62.91
CA VAL A 3 27.44 17.16 61.52
C VAL A 3 26.10 16.59 61.12
N TRP A 4 25.44 17.17 60.11
CA TRP A 4 24.23 16.63 59.46
C TRP A 4 24.64 15.72 58.32
N ILE A 5 24.31 14.45 58.42
CA ILE A 5 24.45 13.49 57.32
C ILE A 5 23.17 13.55 56.50
N ILE A 6 23.28 14.04 55.26
CA ILE A 6 22.18 14.03 54.29
C ILE A 6 22.24 12.67 53.56
N SER A 7 21.24 11.83 53.83
CA SER A 7 21.04 10.56 53.13
C SER A 7 20.38 10.82 51.80
N LEU A 8 21.10 10.62 50.70
CA LEU A 8 20.59 10.73 49.34
C LEU A 8 19.94 9.38 48.93
N SER A 9 18.60 9.31 48.99
CA SER A 9 17.85 8.14 48.52
C SER A 9 17.79 8.18 46.99
N VAL A 10 18.56 7.34 46.30
CA VAL A 10 18.45 7.12 44.88
C VAL A 10 17.25 6.21 44.63
N VAL A 11 16.17 6.79 44.08
CA VAL A 11 15.02 6.01 43.57
C VAL A 11 15.40 5.39 42.25
N PHE A 12 15.70 4.10 42.28
CA PHE A 12 15.79 3.29 41.05
C PHE A 12 14.38 3.11 40.50
N CYS A 13 14.03 3.87 39.45
CA CYS A 13 12.89 3.54 38.60
C CYS A 13 13.23 2.24 37.82
N VAL A 14 12.76 1.12 38.32
CA VAL A 14 12.77 -0.15 37.58
C VAL A 14 11.74 -0.01 36.46
N LEU A 15 12.22 0.27 35.27
CA LEU A 15 11.42 0.12 34.05
C LEU A 15 11.07 -1.38 33.94
N ASN A 16 9.86 -1.71 34.35
CA ASN A 16 9.31 -3.04 34.08
C ASN A 16 9.28 -3.24 32.55
N PRO A 17 9.96 -4.26 32.01
CA PRO A 17 9.73 -4.65 30.63
C PRO A 17 8.27 -5.04 30.51
N VAL A 18 7.53 -4.41 29.61
CA VAL A 18 6.17 -4.82 29.24
C VAL A 18 6.24 -6.30 28.91
N SER A 19 5.69 -7.11 29.77
CA SER A 19 5.61 -8.55 29.60
C SER A 19 4.70 -8.82 28.41
N MET A 20 5.29 -9.15 27.28
CA MET A 20 4.61 -9.70 26.11
C MET A 20 4.20 -11.16 26.40
N ALA A 21 3.22 -11.33 27.26
CA ALA A 21 2.62 -12.64 27.51
C ALA A 21 1.47 -12.89 26.53
N ALA A 22 1.76 -12.99 25.24
CA ALA A 22 0.90 -13.73 24.31
C ALA A 22 1.32 -15.21 24.38
N SER A 23 0.46 -16.07 24.86
CA SER A 23 0.67 -17.50 24.91
C SER A 23 0.66 -18.08 23.49
N GLY A 24 1.81 -18.13 22.82
CA GLY A 24 1.98 -18.74 21.50
C GLY A 24 2.51 -17.78 20.43
N PRO A 25 2.93 -18.32 19.29
CA PRO A 25 3.42 -17.53 18.17
C PRO A 25 2.31 -16.67 17.57
N LEU A 26 2.63 -15.41 17.23
CA LEU A 26 1.71 -14.40 16.71
C LEU A 26 1.17 -14.79 15.34
N ASN A 27 -0.14 -14.73 15.14
CA ASN A 27 -0.76 -14.84 13.83
C ASN A 27 -0.70 -13.50 13.09
N ILE A 28 -0.75 -13.54 11.76
CA ILE A 28 -0.65 -12.36 10.91
C ILE A 28 -1.78 -12.35 9.89
N LEU A 29 -2.59 -11.30 9.91
CA LEU A 29 -3.65 -11.03 8.94
C LEU A 29 -3.31 -9.74 8.19
N LEU A 30 -2.90 -9.87 6.93
CA LEU A 30 -2.62 -8.76 6.03
C LEU A 30 -3.81 -8.56 5.09
N ILE A 31 -4.40 -7.37 5.09
CA ILE A 31 -5.59 -7.03 4.30
C ILE A 31 -5.24 -5.88 3.36
N THR A 32 -5.49 -6.05 2.07
CA THR A 32 -5.37 -4.96 1.09
C THR A 32 -6.68 -4.70 0.37
N ALA A 33 -6.93 -3.42 0.06
CA ALA A 33 -7.96 -2.98 -0.87
C ALA A 33 -7.31 -2.43 -2.14
N ASP A 34 -7.86 -2.74 -3.32
CA ASP A 34 -7.29 -2.39 -4.62
C ASP A 34 -7.77 -1.00 -5.05
N ASP A 35 -6.87 -0.08 -5.35
CA ASP A 35 -7.15 1.32 -5.74
C ASP A 35 -7.81 2.17 -4.62
N LEU A 36 -7.44 1.96 -3.38
CA LEU A 36 -7.97 2.69 -2.23
C LEU A 36 -6.94 3.67 -1.66
N GLY A 37 -7.19 4.96 -1.81
CA GLY A 37 -6.52 6.03 -1.06
C GLY A 37 -7.20 6.30 0.30
N ASN A 38 -7.01 7.49 0.85
CA ASN A 38 -7.52 7.87 2.17
C ASN A 38 -9.04 8.18 2.21
N GLN A 39 -9.84 7.60 1.30
CA GLN A 39 -11.30 7.79 1.22
C GLN A 39 -12.04 6.96 2.28
N LEU A 40 -11.65 7.09 3.56
CA LEU A 40 -12.25 6.43 4.72
C LEU A 40 -12.62 7.46 5.78
N SER A 41 -13.70 7.24 6.56
CA SER A 41 -14.14 8.19 7.58
C SER A 41 -13.09 8.43 8.68
N CYS A 42 -12.33 7.42 9.09
CA CYS A 42 -11.21 7.59 10.03
C CYS A 42 -10.03 8.40 9.46
N TYR A 43 -9.98 8.64 8.15
CA TYR A 43 -9.02 9.53 7.48
C TYR A 43 -9.61 10.90 7.11
N GLY A 44 -10.81 11.22 7.59
CA GLY A 44 -11.44 12.52 7.38
C GLY A 44 -12.43 12.58 6.23
N GLU A 45 -12.70 11.46 5.53
CA GLU A 45 -13.73 11.41 4.50
C GLU A 45 -15.12 11.60 5.13
N GLN A 46 -15.87 12.60 4.64
CA GLN A 46 -17.17 12.98 5.20
C GLN A 46 -18.35 12.49 4.37
N ARG A 47 -18.10 12.06 3.12
CA ARG A 47 -19.16 11.66 2.17
C ARG A 47 -19.73 10.28 2.50
N ILE A 48 -18.95 9.43 3.17
CA ILE A 48 -19.34 8.09 3.58
C ILE A 48 -18.94 7.80 5.03
N ARG A 49 -19.52 6.73 5.60
CA ARG A 49 -19.09 6.18 6.90
C ARG A 49 -18.58 4.77 6.72
N THR A 50 -17.40 4.51 7.28
CA THR A 50 -16.71 3.20 7.23
C THR A 50 -16.55 2.63 8.64
N PRO A 51 -17.66 2.23 9.31
CA PRO A 51 -17.67 1.94 10.74
C PRO A 51 -16.77 0.76 11.14
N ASN A 52 -16.56 -0.22 10.26
CA ASN A 52 -15.71 -1.38 10.58
C ASN A 52 -14.22 -1.00 10.54
N LEU A 53 -13.81 -0.20 9.57
CA LEU A 53 -12.45 0.33 9.49
C LEU A 53 -12.19 1.41 10.56
N ASP A 54 -13.20 2.22 10.88
CA ASP A 54 -13.14 3.15 12.01
C ASP A 54 -12.97 2.39 13.35
N GLY A 55 -13.68 1.26 13.50
CA GLY A 55 -13.54 0.36 14.65
C GLY A 55 -12.16 -0.31 14.73
N LEU A 56 -11.60 -0.70 13.59
CA LEU A 56 -10.23 -1.23 13.52
C LEU A 56 -9.20 -0.15 13.90
N ALA A 57 -9.37 1.08 13.41
CA ALA A 57 -8.51 2.21 13.76
C ALA A 57 -8.60 2.58 15.25
N ALA A 58 -9.80 2.52 15.83
CA ALA A 58 -10.01 2.76 17.26
C ALA A 58 -9.37 1.70 18.17
N GLN A 59 -9.15 0.48 17.66
CA GLN A 59 -8.51 -0.63 18.38
C GLN A 59 -7.00 -0.75 18.09
N GLY A 60 -6.46 0.06 17.18
CA GLY A 60 -5.08 -0.02 16.74
C GLY A 60 -4.46 1.36 16.54
N VAL A 61 -3.39 1.39 15.74
CA VAL A 61 -2.67 2.58 15.35
C VAL A 61 -2.99 2.90 13.88
N ARG A 62 -3.39 4.15 13.62
CA ARG A 62 -3.61 4.69 12.28
C ARG A 62 -2.43 5.58 11.88
N PHE A 63 -1.79 5.29 10.77
CA PHE A 63 -0.71 6.12 10.21
C PHE A 63 -1.29 7.17 9.28
N ALA A 64 -1.09 8.45 9.61
CA ALA A 64 -1.58 9.57 8.81
C ALA A 64 -0.79 9.75 7.50
N ASN A 65 0.48 9.35 7.49
CA ASN A 65 1.42 9.55 6.40
C ASN A 65 2.04 8.22 5.95
N ALA A 66 1.20 7.31 5.43
CA ALA A 66 1.62 6.05 4.84
C ALA A 66 1.61 6.13 3.31
N TYR A 67 2.69 5.63 2.68
CA TYR A 67 2.93 5.76 1.24
C TYR A 67 3.30 4.43 0.62
N VAL A 68 2.77 4.19 -0.59
CA VAL A 68 3.23 3.06 -1.41
C VAL A 68 4.56 3.37 -2.09
N ALA A 69 5.34 2.34 -2.38
CA ALA A 69 6.61 2.50 -3.10
C ALA A 69 6.41 2.97 -4.54
N GLN A 70 5.35 2.47 -5.21
CA GLN A 70 4.93 2.89 -6.55
C GLN A 70 3.41 2.83 -6.66
N SER A 71 2.79 3.85 -7.25
CA SER A 71 1.33 3.92 -7.45
C SER A 71 0.86 3.07 -8.63
N SER A 72 1.08 1.76 -8.53
CA SER A 72 0.66 0.75 -9.52
C SER A 72 0.56 -0.60 -8.83
N CYS A 73 -0.57 -1.30 -9.00
CA CYS A 73 -0.91 -2.50 -8.24
C CYS A 73 0.23 -3.52 -8.09
N SER A 74 0.80 -4.02 -9.21
CA SER A 74 1.84 -5.07 -9.17
C SER A 74 3.13 -4.59 -8.53
N SER A 75 3.57 -3.38 -8.88
CA SER A 75 4.81 -2.81 -8.36
C SER A 75 4.68 -2.49 -6.86
N SER A 76 3.53 -1.94 -6.44
CA SER A 76 3.25 -1.72 -5.01
C SER A 76 3.20 -3.04 -4.23
N ARG A 77 2.47 -4.05 -4.74
CA ARG A 77 2.36 -5.36 -4.09
C ARG A 77 3.70 -6.10 -4.02
N SER A 78 4.53 -5.99 -5.06
CA SER A 78 5.88 -6.55 -5.05
C SER A 78 6.74 -5.89 -3.96
N ALA A 79 6.70 -4.56 -3.84
CA ALA A 79 7.43 -3.83 -2.82
C ALA A 79 6.95 -4.19 -1.40
N LEU A 80 5.64 -4.26 -1.19
CA LEU A 80 5.01 -4.70 0.06
C LEU A 80 5.50 -6.09 0.50
N LEU A 81 5.52 -7.05 -0.44
CA LEU A 81 5.82 -8.45 -0.14
C LEU A 81 7.32 -8.76 -0.13
N THR A 82 8.17 -7.93 -0.73
CA THR A 82 9.62 -8.14 -0.77
C THR A 82 10.41 -7.19 0.13
N GLY A 83 9.80 -6.09 0.61
CA GLY A 83 10.49 -5.04 1.37
C GLY A 83 11.54 -4.29 0.54
N ARG A 84 11.44 -4.30 -0.80
CA ARG A 84 12.38 -3.68 -1.74
C ARG A 84 11.66 -2.78 -2.74
N TRP A 85 12.36 -1.78 -3.23
CA TRP A 85 11.83 -0.89 -4.27
C TRP A 85 11.55 -1.65 -5.57
N PRO A 86 10.54 -1.24 -6.36
CA PRO A 86 10.23 -1.87 -7.66
C PRO A 86 11.41 -1.90 -8.62
N HIS A 87 12.26 -0.87 -8.66
CA HIS A 87 13.46 -0.87 -9.49
C HIS A 87 14.50 -1.89 -9.04
N GLN A 88 14.55 -2.25 -7.75
CA GLN A 88 15.45 -3.27 -7.22
C GLN A 88 14.91 -4.69 -7.38
N ASN A 89 13.59 -4.87 -7.25
CA ASN A 89 12.98 -6.19 -7.37
C ASN A 89 12.58 -6.56 -8.81
N GLY A 90 12.53 -5.58 -9.74
CA GLY A 90 12.26 -5.77 -11.16
C GLY A 90 10.79 -5.66 -11.58
N GLN A 91 9.83 -5.51 -10.65
CA GLN A 91 8.41 -5.39 -10.99
C GLN A 91 8.08 -3.95 -11.41
N TYR A 92 8.54 -3.54 -12.59
CA TYR A 92 8.40 -2.16 -13.08
C TYR A 92 6.97 -1.76 -13.46
N GLY A 93 6.10 -2.72 -13.79
CA GLY A 93 4.72 -2.50 -14.24
C GLY A 93 3.83 -3.70 -13.92
N LEU A 94 2.64 -3.76 -14.55
CA LEU A 94 1.60 -4.74 -14.24
C LEU A 94 1.99 -6.17 -14.64
N ALA A 95 1.92 -7.10 -13.69
CA ALA A 95 2.31 -8.50 -13.84
C ALA A 95 1.52 -9.22 -14.94
N HIS A 96 0.19 -9.07 -14.96
CA HIS A 96 -0.68 -9.69 -15.97
C HIS A 96 -0.44 -9.16 -17.40
N LEU A 97 0.32 -8.08 -17.54
CA LEU A 97 0.73 -7.49 -18.82
C LEU A 97 2.19 -7.84 -19.19
N GLY A 98 2.79 -8.80 -18.48
CA GLY A 98 4.10 -9.36 -18.82
C GLY A 98 5.28 -8.82 -18.01
N PHE A 99 5.08 -7.82 -17.13
CA PHE A 99 6.14 -7.42 -16.21
C PHE A 99 6.31 -8.45 -15.09
N ARG A 100 7.56 -8.66 -14.67
CA ARG A 100 7.88 -9.62 -13.60
C ARG A 100 9.09 -9.18 -12.78
N MET A 101 9.16 -9.66 -11.56
CA MET A 101 10.34 -9.49 -10.71
C MET A 101 11.53 -10.31 -11.20
N HIS A 102 12.70 -9.93 -10.74
CA HIS A 102 13.88 -10.79 -10.80
C HIS A 102 13.66 -12.06 -9.97
N LEU A 103 14.20 -13.19 -10.42
CA LEU A 103 14.10 -14.46 -9.71
C LEU A 103 14.84 -14.42 -8.36
N GLY A 104 14.42 -15.25 -7.41
CA GLY A 104 15.09 -15.42 -6.12
C GLY A 104 14.88 -14.28 -5.14
N GLN A 105 13.85 -13.42 -5.34
CA GLN A 105 13.52 -12.39 -4.37
C GLN A 105 13.00 -13.01 -3.07
N LYS A 106 13.63 -12.66 -1.94
CA LYS A 106 13.05 -12.99 -0.63
C LYS A 106 11.71 -12.27 -0.48
N ASN A 107 10.70 -13.01 -0.04
CA ASN A 107 9.35 -12.48 0.09
C ASN A 107 8.67 -12.97 1.36
N LEU A 108 7.68 -12.22 1.80
CA LEU A 108 7.02 -12.41 3.09
C LEU A 108 6.42 -13.81 3.25
N PRO A 109 5.59 -14.35 2.33
CA PRO A 109 5.05 -15.71 2.49
C PRO A 109 6.13 -16.78 2.53
N ALA A 110 7.19 -16.69 1.73
CA ALA A 110 8.28 -17.68 1.75
C ALA A 110 9.06 -17.66 3.07
N LEU A 111 9.35 -16.47 3.62
CA LEU A 111 10.06 -16.32 4.88
C LEU A 111 9.22 -16.85 6.05
N LEU A 112 7.93 -16.53 6.10
CA LEU A 112 7.02 -17.00 7.14
C LEU A 112 6.77 -18.51 7.04
N LYS A 113 6.59 -19.05 5.83
CA LYS A 113 6.47 -20.50 5.62
C LYS A 113 7.70 -21.25 6.13
N LYS A 114 8.90 -20.74 5.82
CA LYS A 114 10.17 -21.30 6.34
C LYS A 114 10.23 -21.25 7.87
N ALA A 115 9.59 -20.26 8.49
CA ALA A 115 9.50 -20.15 9.95
C ALA A 115 8.35 -20.99 10.58
N GLY A 116 7.70 -21.86 9.82
CA GLY A 116 6.66 -22.76 10.31
C GLY A 116 5.24 -22.18 10.30
N TYR A 117 5.03 -21.04 9.68
CA TYR A 117 3.69 -20.49 9.50
C TYR A 117 2.91 -21.22 8.41
N ARG A 118 1.63 -21.48 8.66
CA ARG A 118 0.67 -21.83 7.62
C ARG A 118 0.34 -20.59 6.80
N THR A 119 0.58 -20.62 5.50
CA THR A 119 0.38 -19.47 4.62
C THR A 119 -0.90 -19.61 3.81
N GLY A 120 -1.70 -18.54 3.75
CA GLY A 120 -2.94 -18.50 2.96
C GLY A 120 -3.09 -17.20 2.21
N ILE A 121 -3.76 -17.27 1.05
CA ILE A 121 -4.15 -16.09 0.27
C ILE A 121 -5.56 -16.24 -0.27
N ILE A 122 -6.31 -15.14 -0.26
CA ILE A 122 -7.56 -14.98 -1.01
C ILE A 122 -7.53 -13.69 -1.80
N GLY A 123 -7.92 -13.77 -3.08
CA GLY A 123 -7.95 -12.61 -3.98
C GLY A 123 -6.67 -12.43 -4.79
N LYS A 124 -6.29 -11.18 -4.98
CA LYS A 124 -5.30 -10.74 -5.97
C LYS A 124 -3.87 -10.77 -5.44
N LEU A 125 -3.04 -11.73 -5.87
CA LEU A 125 -1.58 -11.65 -5.66
C LEU A 125 -0.94 -10.59 -6.57
N HIS A 126 -1.14 -10.72 -7.85
CA HIS A 126 -0.78 -9.79 -8.93
C HIS A 126 0.70 -9.39 -8.99
N VAL A 127 1.58 -10.32 -8.67
CA VAL A 127 3.03 -10.24 -8.86
C VAL A 127 3.50 -11.47 -9.64
N GLU A 128 4.56 -11.35 -10.41
CA GLU A 128 5.18 -12.46 -11.16
C GLU A 128 6.68 -12.52 -10.85
N PRO A 129 7.28 -13.72 -10.78
CA PRO A 129 6.64 -15.04 -10.94
C PRO A 129 5.83 -15.43 -9.70
N ALA A 130 4.54 -15.74 -9.90
CA ALA A 130 3.65 -16.11 -8.80
C ALA A 130 4.11 -17.36 -8.03
N GLY A 131 4.81 -18.28 -8.71
CA GLY A 131 5.34 -19.51 -8.11
C GLY A 131 6.40 -19.30 -7.02
N GLU A 132 7.01 -18.10 -6.92
CA GLU A 132 7.94 -17.77 -5.84
C GLU A 132 7.25 -17.38 -4.53
N PHE A 133 5.91 -17.26 -4.53
CA PHE A 133 5.10 -16.92 -3.37
C PHE A 133 4.34 -18.16 -2.87
N PRO A 134 4.91 -18.97 -1.96
CA PRO A 134 4.34 -20.24 -1.56
C PRO A 134 3.20 -20.03 -0.56
N PHE A 135 1.96 -20.25 -1.04
CA PHE A 135 0.77 -20.31 -0.20
C PHE A 135 0.30 -21.76 -0.09
N ASP A 136 0.07 -22.23 1.15
CA ASP A 136 -0.45 -23.56 1.45
C ASP A 136 -1.94 -23.66 1.18
N TRP A 137 -2.64 -22.52 1.27
CA TRP A 137 -4.07 -22.43 1.13
C TRP A 137 -4.50 -21.32 0.19
N MET A 138 -5.33 -21.67 -0.75
CA MET A 138 -6.06 -20.76 -1.63
C MET A 138 -7.44 -21.36 -1.86
N PRO A 139 -8.54 -20.58 -1.82
CA PRO A 139 -9.85 -21.09 -2.18
C PRO A 139 -9.90 -21.51 -3.65
N ALA A 140 -10.78 -22.45 -3.97
CA ALA A 140 -11.04 -22.82 -5.36
C ALA A 140 -11.41 -21.57 -6.17
N LYS A 141 -10.81 -21.43 -7.36
CA LYS A 141 -11.07 -20.27 -8.22
C LYS A 141 -12.55 -20.20 -8.58
N GLU A 142 -13.26 -19.25 -8.02
CA GLU A 142 -14.61 -18.93 -8.46
C GLU A 142 -14.50 -18.15 -9.77
N LYS A 143 -15.20 -18.61 -10.82
CA LYS A 143 -15.29 -17.91 -12.11
C LYS A 143 -16.23 -16.72 -11.96
N VAL A 144 -15.71 -15.57 -11.52
CA VAL A 144 -16.45 -14.32 -11.45
C VAL A 144 -15.75 -13.28 -12.31
N ALA A 145 -16.46 -12.73 -13.28
CA ALA A 145 -15.92 -11.79 -14.27
C ALA A 145 -15.31 -10.50 -13.71
N ALA A 146 -15.57 -10.16 -12.45
CA ALA A 146 -15.16 -8.92 -11.83
C ALA A 146 -14.37 -9.13 -10.51
N GLY A 147 -13.67 -10.25 -10.38
CA GLY A 147 -12.91 -10.59 -9.17
C GLY A 147 -13.78 -11.18 -8.06
N PRO A 148 -13.50 -12.41 -7.61
CA PRO A 148 -14.33 -13.13 -6.64
C PRO A 148 -14.41 -12.42 -5.29
N THR A 149 -13.42 -11.60 -4.93
CA THR A 149 -13.36 -10.89 -3.65
C THR A 149 -14.25 -9.65 -3.56
N ARG A 150 -15.01 -9.34 -4.61
CA ARG A 150 -16.17 -8.42 -4.51
C ARG A 150 -17.34 -9.04 -3.74
N LYS A 151 -17.43 -10.37 -3.69
CA LYS A 151 -18.41 -11.11 -2.89
C LYS A 151 -17.92 -11.24 -1.44
N VAL A 152 -18.06 -10.17 -0.66
CA VAL A 152 -17.45 -10.08 0.69
C VAL A 152 -17.93 -11.15 1.65
N ARG A 153 -19.19 -11.63 1.52
CA ARG A 153 -19.70 -12.77 2.30
C ARG A 153 -19.03 -14.08 1.92
N TRP A 154 -18.73 -14.26 0.63
CA TRP A 154 -17.95 -15.42 0.18
C TRP A 154 -16.51 -15.37 0.76
N VAL A 155 -15.88 -14.19 0.76
CA VAL A 155 -14.56 -14.01 1.40
C VAL A 155 -14.62 -14.42 2.87
N ALA A 156 -15.62 -13.96 3.61
CA ALA A 156 -15.80 -14.34 5.02
C ALA A 156 -15.99 -15.86 5.19
N ALA A 157 -16.84 -16.50 4.36
CA ALA A 157 -17.06 -17.93 4.41
C ALA A 157 -15.79 -18.75 4.11
N GLN A 158 -14.98 -18.33 3.12
CA GLN A 158 -13.69 -18.94 2.83
C GLN A 158 -12.68 -18.73 3.97
N SER A 159 -12.68 -17.53 4.58
CA SER A 159 -11.81 -17.23 5.72
C SER A 159 -12.15 -18.08 6.95
N ARG A 160 -13.45 -18.36 7.18
CA ARG A 160 -13.86 -19.33 8.22
C ARG A 160 -13.23 -20.69 8.01
N GLN A 161 -13.19 -21.19 6.76
CA GLN A 161 -12.53 -22.47 6.44
C GLN A 161 -11.03 -22.42 6.74
N PHE A 162 -10.35 -21.36 6.27
CA PHE A 162 -8.93 -21.15 6.54
C PHE A 162 -8.63 -21.15 8.05
N PHE A 163 -9.38 -20.39 8.84
CA PHE A 163 -9.20 -20.32 10.29
C PHE A 163 -9.48 -21.65 10.99
N ALA A 164 -10.49 -22.40 10.54
CA ALA A 164 -10.77 -23.73 11.08
C ALA A 164 -9.62 -24.73 10.82
N GLU A 165 -9.02 -24.67 9.63
CA GLU A 165 -7.86 -25.49 9.30
C GLU A 165 -6.60 -25.04 10.05
N ALA A 166 -6.37 -23.71 10.21
CA ALA A 166 -5.28 -23.19 11.03
C ALA A 166 -5.38 -23.64 12.47
N ARG A 167 -6.60 -23.65 13.03
CA ARG A 167 -6.85 -24.17 14.40
C ARG A 167 -6.51 -25.66 14.52
N LYS A 168 -6.88 -26.48 13.53
CA LYS A 168 -6.57 -27.93 13.53
C LYS A 168 -5.06 -28.19 13.44
N SER A 169 -4.34 -27.38 12.67
CA SER A 169 -2.88 -27.55 12.50
C SER A 169 -2.09 -27.15 13.74
N GLY A 170 -2.64 -26.26 14.57
CA GLY A 170 -1.92 -25.65 15.70
C GLY A 170 -0.75 -24.75 15.32
N GLN A 171 -0.54 -24.52 14.03
CA GLN A 171 0.51 -23.63 13.51
C GLN A 171 0.06 -22.16 13.54
N PRO A 172 0.95 -21.21 13.76
CA PRO A 172 0.66 -19.82 13.49
C PRO A 172 0.37 -19.63 12.00
N PHE A 173 -0.44 -18.64 11.65
CA PHE A 173 -0.76 -18.39 10.26
C PHE A 173 -0.32 -17.00 9.77
N PHE A 174 -0.06 -16.93 8.48
CA PHE A 174 -0.03 -15.72 7.68
C PHE A 174 -1.17 -15.81 6.66
N TYR A 175 -2.13 -14.91 6.76
CA TYR A 175 -3.27 -14.86 5.86
C TYR A 175 -3.33 -13.52 5.13
N TYR A 176 -3.21 -13.55 3.81
CA TYR A 176 -3.22 -12.37 2.93
C TYR A 176 -4.56 -12.26 2.22
N VAL A 177 -5.39 -11.32 2.65
CA VAL A 177 -6.73 -11.08 2.11
C VAL A 177 -6.73 -9.86 1.23
N ASN A 178 -7.16 -10.01 -0.03
CA ASN A 178 -7.10 -8.95 -1.04
C ASN A 178 -8.49 -8.66 -1.58
N TYR A 179 -9.11 -7.57 -1.14
CA TYR A 179 -10.35 -7.08 -1.71
C TYR A 179 -10.08 -6.43 -3.06
N PHE A 180 -10.91 -6.77 -4.06
CA PHE A 180 -10.78 -6.20 -5.40
C PHE A 180 -11.30 -4.77 -5.48
N ASP A 181 -12.28 -4.43 -4.64
CA ASP A 181 -12.82 -3.08 -4.55
C ASP A 181 -11.83 -2.12 -3.85
N PRO A 182 -11.91 -0.83 -4.20
CA PRO A 182 -12.76 -0.17 -5.18
C PRO A 182 -12.22 -0.10 -6.62
N HIS A 183 -11.36 -1.03 -7.05
CA HIS A 183 -10.84 -1.08 -8.43
C HIS A 183 -11.97 -1.26 -9.46
N GLY A 184 -11.88 -0.62 -10.63
CA GLY A 184 -12.80 -0.80 -11.76
C GLY A 184 -12.99 -2.27 -12.21
N PRO A 185 -13.99 -2.59 -13.04
CA PRO A 185 -14.89 -1.66 -13.71
C PRO A 185 -15.94 -1.05 -12.78
N TYR A 186 -16.21 0.22 -13.00
CA TYR A 186 -17.26 0.98 -12.29
C TYR A 186 -18.59 0.79 -13.01
N THR A 187 -19.31 -0.27 -12.67
CA THR A 187 -20.58 -0.60 -13.29
C THR A 187 -21.75 -0.19 -12.40
N GLN A 188 -22.85 0.28 -12.99
CA GLN A 188 -24.09 0.60 -12.26
C GLN A 188 -24.66 -0.63 -11.52
N ASN A 189 -24.34 -1.84 -11.97
CA ASN A 189 -24.76 -3.09 -11.35
C ASN A 189 -23.95 -3.48 -10.11
N VAL A 190 -23.04 -2.61 -9.63
CA VAL A 190 -22.31 -2.83 -8.36
C VAL A 190 -23.28 -3.01 -7.19
N SER A 191 -24.47 -2.36 -7.26
CA SER A 191 -25.54 -2.53 -6.27
C SER A 191 -26.13 -3.94 -6.19
N GLN A 192 -25.99 -4.75 -7.23
CA GLN A 192 -26.49 -6.14 -7.25
C GLN A 192 -25.49 -7.14 -6.68
N VAL A 193 -24.25 -6.71 -6.42
CA VAL A 193 -23.24 -7.58 -5.80
C VAL A 193 -23.47 -7.62 -4.29
N ASP A 194 -23.50 -8.82 -3.74
CA ASP A 194 -23.71 -9.08 -2.31
C ASP A 194 -22.76 -8.23 -1.42
N GLY A 195 -23.32 -7.62 -0.39
CA GLY A 195 -22.55 -6.85 0.60
C GLY A 195 -22.62 -5.33 0.48
N LEU A 196 -23.46 -4.77 -0.41
CA LEU A 196 -23.71 -3.32 -0.41
C LEU A 196 -24.75 -2.93 0.66
N PRO A 197 -24.66 -1.69 1.17
CA PRO A 197 -25.72 -1.14 1.99
C PRO A 197 -27.04 -1.18 1.22
N LYS A 198 -28.16 -1.36 1.93
CA LYS A 198 -29.52 -1.39 1.33
C LYS A 198 -29.83 -0.15 0.49
N LYS A 199 -29.17 0.97 0.77
CA LYS A 199 -29.19 2.20 -0.02
C LYS A 199 -27.75 2.52 -0.42
N PRO A 200 -27.32 2.19 -1.65
CA PRO A 200 -26.04 2.69 -2.19
C PRO A 200 -26.10 4.22 -2.28
N LEU A 201 -24.96 4.87 -2.25
CA LEU A 201 -24.85 6.32 -2.41
C LEU A 201 -25.41 6.68 -3.80
N ALA A 202 -26.39 7.59 -3.85
CA ALA A 202 -26.95 8.08 -5.10
C ALA A 202 -26.07 9.23 -5.66
N PRO A 203 -26.00 9.44 -6.99
CA PRO A 203 -25.21 10.53 -7.57
C PRO A 203 -25.60 11.92 -7.03
N GLU A 204 -26.87 12.14 -6.73
CA GLU A 204 -27.41 13.37 -6.14
C GLU A 204 -26.95 13.61 -4.69
N ASP A 205 -26.57 12.57 -3.97
CA ASP A 205 -26.01 12.69 -2.62
C ASP A 205 -24.55 13.14 -2.64
N VAL A 206 -23.87 13.05 -3.80
CA VAL A 206 -22.47 13.46 -3.99
C VAL A 206 -22.38 14.96 -4.18
N ARG A 207 -22.18 15.71 -3.08
CA ARG A 207 -22.01 17.18 -3.14
C ARG A 207 -20.74 17.60 -3.86
N GLN A 208 -19.64 16.91 -3.55
CA GLN A 208 -18.31 17.16 -4.16
C GLN A 208 -17.80 15.83 -4.77
N PRO A 209 -17.85 15.69 -6.10
CA PRO A 209 -17.31 14.51 -6.75
C PRO A 209 -15.79 14.46 -6.64
N LEU A 210 -15.23 13.26 -6.75
CA LEU A 210 -13.79 13.08 -6.94
C LEU A 210 -13.37 13.74 -8.26
N SER A 211 -12.16 14.31 -8.28
CA SER A 211 -11.60 14.86 -9.51
C SER A 211 -11.24 13.71 -10.45
N LEU A 212 -11.95 13.62 -11.58
CA LEU A 212 -11.80 12.57 -12.59
C LEU A 212 -11.51 13.21 -13.93
N ASP A 213 -10.34 12.91 -14.51
CA ASP A 213 -9.91 13.47 -15.79
C ASP A 213 -10.90 13.24 -16.92
N GLY A 214 -11.18 14.29 -17.68
CA GLY A 214 -11.98 14.24 -18.90
C GLY A 214 -13.44 13.85 -18.69
N LYS A 215 -13.98 13.96 -17.46
CA LYS A 215 -15.39 13.63 -17.16
C LYS A 215 -16.23 14.89 -16.98
N THR A 216 -17.48 14.83 -17.46
CA THR A 216 -18.46 15.86 -17.13
C THR A 216 -18.81 15.79 -15.64
N PRO A 217 -19.32 16.90 -15.03
CA PRO A 217 -19.71 16.90 -13.63
C PRO A 217 -20.71 15.79 -13.25
N GLU A 218 -21.66 15.48 -14.12
CA GLU A 218 -22.65 14.41 -13.92
C GLU A 218 -21.98 13.03 -13.93
N ALA A 219 -21.12 12.78 -14.91
CA ALA A 219 -20.35 11.53 -14.98
C ALA A 219 -19.41 11.36 -13.77
N ALA A 220 -18.77 12.45 -13.33
CA ALA A 220 -17.91 12.44 -12.14
C ALA A 220 -18.72 12.13 -10.86
N ARG A 221 -19.92 12.68 -10.69
CA ARG A 221 -20.82 12.35 -9.56
C ARG A 221 -21.23 10.89 -9.58
N LEU A 222 -21.65 10.37 -10.72
CA LEU A 222 -22.04 8.97 -10.86
C LEU A 222 -20.89 8.03 -10.52
N LEU A 223 -19.72 8.26 -11.10
CA LEU A 223 -18.52 7.43 -10.85
C LEU A 223 -18.09 7.52 -9.39
N THR A 224 -18.17 8.71 -8.77
CA THR A 224 -17.91 8.91 -7.36
C THR A 224 -18.87 8.12 -6.48
N ALA A 225 -20.17 8.14 -6.76
CA ALA A 225 -21.17 7.38 -6.02
C ALA A 225 -20.90 5.87 -6.10
N ILE A 226 -20.54 5.38 -7.30
CA ILE A 226 -20.16 3.97 -7.51
C ILE A 226 -18.89 3.63 -6.72
N PHE A 227 -17.84 4.44 -6.83
CA PHE A 227 -16.58 4.25 -6.13
C PHE A 227 -16.78 4.16 -4.60
N TYR A 228 -17.52 5.11 -4.02
CA TYR A 228 -17.80 5.08 -2.58
C TYR A 228 -18.69 3.89 -2.18
N SER A 229 -19.61 3.47 -3.01
CA SER A 229 -20.39 2.23 -2.76
C SER A 229 -19.48 1.01 -2.70
N MET A 230 -18.42 1.00 -3.52
CA MET A 230 -17.40 -0.07 -3.49
C MET A 230 -16.51 0.03 -2.24
N VAL A 231 -16.15 1.23 -1.77
CA VAL A 231 -15.45 1.43 -0.50
C VAL A 231 -16.28 0.93 0.69
N LEU A 232 -17.60 1.21 0.70
CA LEU A 232 -18.52 0.68 1.73
C LEU A 232 -18.57 -0.85 1.73
N ARG A 233 -18.43 -1.49 0.57
CA ARG A 233 -18.35 -2.95 0.48
C ARG A 233 -17.05 -3.49 1.03
N VAL A 234 -15.90 -2.80 0.81
CA VAL A 234 -14.64 -3.14 1.47
C VAL A 234 -14.79 -3.06 2.99
N ASP A 235 -15.35 -1.97 3.49
CA ASP A 235 -15.60 -1.79 4.93
C ASP A 235 -16.41 -2.93 5.53
N MET A 236 -17.55 -3.29 4.88
CA MET A 236 -18.36 -4.43 5.28
C MET A 236 -17.56 -5.75 5.23
N GLY A 237 -16.76 -5.93 4.17
CA GLY A 237 -15.94 -7.14 4.01
C GLY A 237 -14.91 -7.28 5.12
N VAL A 238 -14.26 -6.19 5.51
CA VAL A 238 -13.31 -6.17 6.63
C VAL A 238 -14.03 -6.51 7.95
N GLY A 239 -15.22 -5.93 8.20
CA GLY A 239 -16.02 -6.27 9.38
C GLY A 239 -16.31 -7.77 9.47
N LEU A 240 -16.87 -8.35 8.39
CA LEU A 240 -17.18 -9.77 8.33
C LEU A 240 -15.93 -10.66 8.53
N LEU A 241 -14.79 -10.28 7.96
CA LEU A 241 -13.53 -11.00 8.13
C LEU A 241 -13.03 -10.97 9.58
N LEU A 242 -13.12 -9.82 10.24
CA LEU A 242 -12.73 -9.67 11.64
C LEU A 242 -13.68 -10.43 12.58
N ASP A 243 -14.96 -10.51 12.26
CA ASP A 243 -15.93 -11.35 12.98
C ASP A 243 -15.56 -12.83 12.89
N GLU A 244 -15.18 -13.34 11.71
CA GLU A 244 -14.71 -14.72 11.55
C GLU A 244 -13.40 -14.99 12.30
N LEU A 245 -12.46 -14.03 12.29
CA LEU A 245 -11.22 -14.10 13.07
C LEU A 245 -11.53 -14.22 14.58
N LYS A 246 -12.46 -13.39 15.07
CA LYS A 246 -12.92 -13.41 16.46
C LYS A 246 -13.65 -14.71 16.81
N ALA A 247 -14.59 -15.14 15.98
CA ALA A 247 -15.33 -16.40 16.16
C ALA A 247 -14.39 -17.63 16.20
N ALA A 248 -13.31 -17.58 15.42
CA ALA A 248 -12.25 -18.57 15.45
C ALA A 248 -11.34 -18.47 16.69
N GLY A 249 -11.49 -17.48 17.56
CA GLY A 249 -10.69 -17.30 18.78
C GLY A 249 -9.27 -16.81 18.55
N PHE A 250 -8.99 -16.18 17.40
CA PHE A 250 -7.66 -15.68 17.06
C PHE A 250 -7.50 -14.17 17.25
N ALA A 251 -8.58 -13.42 17.57
CA ALA A 251 -8.57 -11.97 17.60
C ALA A 251 -7.48 -11.37 18.48
N GLU A 252 -7.23 -11.97 19.68
CA GLU A 252 -6.29 -11.43 20.67
C GLU A 252 -4.83 -11.87 20.43
N ASN A 253 -4.60 -12.78 19.50
CA ASN A 253 -3.26 -13.22 19.12
C ASN A 253 -2.98 -13.06 17.61
N THR A 254 -3.49 -11.98 17.02
CA THR A 254 -3.30 -11.69 15.59
C THR A 254 -2.89 -10.23 15.39
N LEU A 255 -1.77 -10.04 14.71
CA LEU A 255 -1.39 -8.77 14.11
C LEU A 255 -2.25 -8.56 12.85
N VAL A 256 -3.13 -7.57 12.88
CA VAL A 256 -3.98 -7.19 11.75
C VAL A 256 -3.42 -5.93 11.11
N ILE A 257 -3.15 -5.99 9.80
CA ILE A 257 -2.65 -4.87 9.00
C ILE A 257 -3.65 -4.64 7.87
N PHE A 258 -4.23 -3.44 7.77
CA PHE A 258 -5.07 -3.00 6.67
C PHE A 258 -4.41 -1.86 5.91
N LEU A 259 -4.36 -1.93 4.56
CA LEU A 259 -3.85 -0.86 3.71
C LEU A 259 -4.48 -0.86 2.31
N GLY A 260 -4.40 0.30 1.63
CA GLY A 260 -4.60 0.39 0.18
C GLY A 260 -3.34 -0.04 -0.57
N ASP A 261 -3.48 -0.73 -1.71
CA ASP A 261 -2.32 -1.12 -2.51
C ASP A 261 -1.75 0.02 -3.37
N ASN A 262 -2.58 0.96 -3.74
CA ASN A 262 -2.25 2.29 -4.30
C ASN A 262 -3.46 3.20 -4.17
N GLY A 263 -3.24 4.49 -4.41
CA GLY A 263 -4.32 5.47 -4.36
C GLY A 263 -5.37 5.30 -5.45
N ALA A 264 -6.49 6.01 -5.31
CA ALA A 264 -7.63 5.95 -6.22
C ALA A 264 -7.26 6.45 -7.63
N PRO A 265 -7.96 5.98 -8.69
CA PRO A 265 -7.77 6.47 -10.06
C PRO A 265 -8.50 7.81 -10.27
N VAL A 266 -8.06 8.81 -9.56
CA VAL A 266 -8.51 10.22 -9.65
C VAL A 266 -7.44 11.06 -10.33
N TYR A 267 -7.72 12.35 -10.57
CA TYR A 267 -6.71 13.28 -11.05
C TYR A 267 -5.50 13.28 -10.12
N HIS A 268 -4.29 13.22 -10.67
CA HIS A 268 -3.05 13.03 -9.92
C HIS A 268 -3.02 11.79 -9.00
N GLY A 269 -3.94 10.85 -9.21
CA GLY A 269 -4.05 9.62 -8.43
C GLY A 269 -3.18 8.48 -8.96
N LYS A 270 -3.78 7.30 -9.08
CA LYS A 270 -3.11 6.08 -9.57
C LYS A 270 -2.23 6.34 -10.79
N THR A 271 -1.06 5.72 -10.84
CA THR A 271 -0.01 5.88 -11.86
C THR A 271 0.82 7.16 -11.77
N THR A 272 0.71 7.90 -10.67
CA THR A 272 1.51 9.10 -10.41
C THR A 272 2.13 9.08 -9.01
N SER A 273 3.11 9.94 -8.78
CA SER A 273 3.74 10.12 -7.46
C SER A 273 3.17 11.32 -6.67
N TYR A 274 2.01 11.86 -7.07
CA TYR A 274 1.29 12.87 -6.27
C TYR A 274 0.55 12.22 -5.09
N GLU A 275 0.15 13.04 -4.10
CA GLU A 275 -0.50 12.55 -2.86
C GLU A 275 -1.68 11.60 -3.12
N PRO A 276 -2.64 11.92 -4.03
CA PRO A 276 -3.76 11.03 -4.28
C PRO A 276 -3.36 9.65 -4.85
N GLY A 277 -2.18 9.55 -5.49
CA GLY A 277 -1.67 8.30 -6.05
C GLY A 277 -0.90 7.44 -5.05
N VAL A 278 -0.05 8.06 -4.24
CA VAL A 278 0.91 7.33 -3.40
C VAL A 278 0.53 7.24 -1.93
N ARG A 279 -0.30 8.16 -1.41
CA ARG A 279 -0.72 8.15 -0.01
C ARG A 279 -1.92 7.26 0.19
N VAL A 280 -1.78 6.26 1.06
CA VAL A 280 -2.79 5.21 1.29
C VAL A 280 -3.11 5.08 2.77
N PRO A 281 -4.29 4.55 3.13
CA PRO A 281 -4.58 4.20 4.50
C PRO A 281 -3.64 3.07 4.96
N LEU A 282 -3.17 3.16 6.20
CA LEU A 282 -2.48 2.09 6.92
C LEU A 282 -2.98 2.07 8.36
N ILE A 283 -3.62 0.99 8.74
CA ILE A 283 -4.14 0.74 10.09
C ILE A 283 -3.54 -0.57 10.59
N ILE A 284 -2.92 -0.55 11.76
CA ILE A 284 -2.30 -1.73 12.37
C ILE A 284 -2.88 -1.94 13.77
N ARG A 285 -3.55 -3.09 13.98
CA ARG A 285 -4.01 -3.55 15.28
C ARG A 285 -3.10 -4.68 15.75
N TRP A 286 -2.45 -4.48 16.88
CA TRP A 286 -1.62 -5.50 17.52
C TRP A 286 -1.96 -5.57 19.01
N PRO A 287 -2.85 -6.49 19.44
CA PRO A 287 -3.29 -6.57 20.81
C PRO A 287 -2.13 -6.73 21.79
N GLY A 288 -2.14 -5.92 22.85
CA GLY A 288 -1.10 -5.95 23.89
C GLY A 288 0.25 -5.32 23.52
N ALA A 289 0.46 -4.90 22.27
CA ALA A 289 1.75 -4.35 21.83
C ALA A 289 1.63 -2.97 21.13
N ALA A 290 0.44 -2.61 20.62
CA ALA A 290 0.21 -1.31 19.99
C ALA A 290 -0.82 -0.49 20.76
N GLY A 291 -0.65 0.84 20.79
CA GLY A 291 -1.61 1.76 21.39
C GLY A 291 -2.96 1.74 20.67
N ALA A 292 -4.06 1.62 21.40
CA ALA A 292 -5.39 1.65 20.83
C ALA A 292 -5.83 3.10 20.54
N GLY A 293 -6.36 3.36 19.33
CA GLY A 293 -6.87 4.65 18.90
C GLY A 293 -5.80 5.71 18.63
N GLU A 294 -4.53 5.33 18.62
CA GLU A 294 -3.44 6.26 18.33
C GLU A 294 -3.36 6.65 16.86
N VAL A 295 -2.99 7.91 16.63
CA VAL A 295 -2.68 8.43 15.29
C VAL A 295 -1.20 8.78 15.25
N ARG A 296 -0.49 8.15 14.32
CA ARG A 296 0.92 8.40 14.08
C ARG A 296 1.10 9.27 12.83
N SER A 297 1.89 10.32 12.95
CA SER A 297 2.19 11.28 11.87
C SER A 297 3.53 11.01 11.18
N GLU A 298 4.31 10.07 11.67
CA GLU A 298 5.59 9.70 11.09
C GLU A 298 5.43 9.19 9.65
N LEU A 299 6.42 9.48 8.82
CA LEU A 299 6.47 9.01 7.45
C LEU A 299 6.75 7.51 7.39
N VAL A 300 5.83 6.74 6.84
CA VAL A 300 5.97 5.28 6.70
C VAL A 300 5.73 4.85 5.25
N SER A 301 6.40 3.79 4.83
CA SER A 301 6.30 3.24 3.48
C SER A 301 5.81 1.79 3.51
N THR A 302 5.16 1.34 2.46
CA THR A 302 4.73 -0.06 2.34
C THR A 302 5.90 -1.05 2.32
N VAL A 303 7.13 -0.62 1.99
CA VAL A 303 8.34 -1.47 2.16
C VAL A 303 8.64 -1.78 3.63
N ASP A 304 8.06 -1.03 4.58
CA ASP A 304 8.21 -1.25 6.03
C ASP A 304 7.39 -2.44 6.55
N ILE A 305 6.42 -2.91 5.78
CA ILE A 305 5.49 -3.95 6.23
C ILE A 305 6.20 -5.29 6.42
N LEU A 306 7.02 -5.72 5.45
CA LEU A 306 7.77 -6.97 5.58
C LEU A 306 8.66 -6.98 6.83
N PRO A 307 9.58 -6.01 7.07
CA PRO A 307 10.39 -5.99 8.27
C PRO A 307 9.57 -5.85 9.56
N THR A 308 8.44 -5.16 9.53
CA THR A 308 7.52 -5.06 10.68
C THR A 308 6.93 -6.41 11.04
N VAL A 309 6.42 -7.14 10.05
CA VAL A 309 5.83 -8.48 10.25
C VAL A 309 6.87 -9.46 10.77
N LEU A 310 8.08 -9.48 10.19
CA LEU A 310 9.14 -10.38 10.66
C LEU A 310 9.57 -10.04 12.09
N ALA A 311 9.78 -8.76 12.41
CA ALA A 311 10.14 -8.34 13.77
C ALA A 311 9.03 -8.68 14.78
N ALA A 312 7.76 -8.47 14.44
CA ALA A 312 6.62 -8.83 15.27
C ALA A 312 6.52 -10.35 15.50
N ALA A 313 6.92 -11.14 14.51
CA ALA A 313 7.01 -12.61 14.60
C ALA A 313 8.27 -13.12 15.33
N GLY A 314 9.15 -12.22 15.80
CA GLY A 314 10.42 -12.60 16.43
C GLY A 314 11.46 -13.15 15.45
N LEU A 315 11.32 -12.85 14.14
CA LEU A 315 12.18 -13.35 13.08
C LEU A 315 13.21 -12.30 12.65
N ASN A 316 14.36 -12.78 12.20
CA ASN A 316 15.41 -11.89 11.67
C ASN A 316 14.95 -11.23 10.36
N VAL A 317 15.13 -9.91 10.28
CA VAL A 317 14.91 -9.15 9.04
C VAL A 317 16.15 -9.30 8.14
N PRO A 318 15.99 -9.77 6.90
CA PRO A 318 17.11 -9.86 5.98
C PRO A 318 17.75 -8.48 5.68
N PRO A 319 19.09 -8.38 5.64
CA PRO A 319 19.78 -7.08 5.55
C PRO A 319 19.55 -6.32 4.23
N GLN A 320 19.09 -7.00 3.18
CA GLN A 320 18.79 -6.37 1.88
C GLN A 320 17.42 -5.68 1.83
N MET A 321 16.67 -5.65 2.93
CA MET A 321 15.38 -4.95 2.99
C MET A 321 15.58 -3.45 3.16
N GLU A 322 14.83 -2.66 2.40
CA GLU A 322 14.90 -1.18 2.41
C GLU A 322 13.99 -0.57 3.49
N GLY A 323 12.97 -1.33 3.90
CA GLY A 323 12.02 -0.93 4.92
C GLY A 323 12.60 -0.96 6.34
N ARG A 324 11.93 -0.24 7.24
CA ARG A 324 12.23 -0.22 8.67
C ARG A 324 11.06 -0.84 9.44
N SER A 325 11.35 -1.64 10.47
CA SER A 325 10.29 -2.17 11.33
C SER A 325 9.57 -1.03 12.07
N LEU A 326 8.23 -1.06 12.03
CA LEU A 326 7.35 -0.13 12.73
C LEU A 326 7.03 -0.57 14.17
N THR A 327 7.56 -1.71 14.63
CA THR A 327 7.22 -2.29 15.94
C THR A 327 7.45 -1.33 17.11
N ARG A 328 8.52 -0.55 17.06
CA ARG A 328 8.79 0.47 18.10
C ARG A 328 7.81 1.65 18.05
N LEU A 329 7.43 2.10 16.84
CA LEU A 329 6.38 3.12 16.68
C LEU A 329 5.03 2.61 17.19
N LEU A 330 4.70 1.34 16.94
CA LEU A 330 3.48 0.70 17.43
C LEU A 330 3.47 0.59 18.96
N ALA A 331 4.62 0.37 19.60
CA ALA A 331 4.78 0.30 21.05
C ALA A 331 4.80 1.69 21.72
N GLY A 332 4.61 2.76 20.96
CA GLY A 332 4.54 4.11 21.53
C GLY A 332 5.89 4.83 21.69
N ASP A 333 6.99 4.24 21.20
CA ASP A 333 8.30 4.88 21.27
C ASP A 333 8.29 6.20 20.46
N SER A 334 8.80 7.27 21.08
CA SER A 334 9.02 8.57 20.46
C SER A 334 10.29 8.59 19.60
N LEU A 335 10.42 7.62 18.71
CA LEU A 335 11.56 7.59 17.79
C LEU A 335 11.46 8.74 16.78
N GLN A 336 12.59 9.33 16.47
CA GLN A 336 12.68 10.15 15.27
C GLN A 336 12.24 9.28 14.09
N GLY A 337 11.14 9.68 13.44
CA GLY A 337 10.69 9.10 12.19
C GLY A 337 11.77 9.22 11.12
N ARG A 338 11.53 8.66 9.94
CA ARG A 338 12.44 8.93 8.82
C ARG A 338 12.36 10.41 8.43
N GLN A 339 13.52 11.01 8.17
CA GLN A 339 13.59 12.40 7.71
C GLN A 339 13.02 12.56 6.30
N PHE A 340 13.22 11.55 5.44
CA PHE A 340 12.76 11.54 4.07
C PHE A 340 12.03 10.25 3.74
N LEU A 341 10.99 10.37 2.94
CA LEU A 341 10.27 9.26 2.34
C LEU A 341 10.38 9.38 0.82
N PHE A 342 10.50 8.23 0.15
CA PHE A 342 10.67 8.15 -1.29
C PHE A 342 9.55 7.33 -1.93
N THR A 343 9.21 7.66 -3.16
CA THR A 343 8.39 6.82 -4.05
C THR A 343 8.92 6.92 -5.46
N GLU A 344 8.55 5.96 -6.28
CA GLU A 344 8.88 5.95 -7.69
C GLU A 344 7.66 5.66 -8.55
N MET A 345 7.74 6.00 -9.81
CA MET A 345 6.86 5.50 -10.86
C MET A 345 7.73 5.10 -12.05
N ASN A 346 7.43 3.99 -12.70
CA ASN A 346 8.11 3.50 -13.87
C ASN A 346 7.08 3.23 -14.98
N PHE A 347 6.67 1.98 -15.15
CA PHE A 347 5.60 1.59 -16.05
C PHE A 347 4.31 1.30 -15.27
N HIS A 348 3.18 1.46 -15.94
CA HIS A 348 1.93 0.81 -15.57
C HIS A 348 1.61 -0.30 -16.57
N GLN A 349 1.42 0.06 -17.82
CA GLN A 349 1.34 -0.83 -18.97
C GLN A 349 2.60 -0.69 -19.83
N ALA A 350 2.80 -1.57 -20.81
CA ALA A 350 3.97 -1.52 -21.68
C ALA A 350 4.13 -0.18 -22.41
N ASN A 351 3.02 0.43 -22.83
CA ASN A 351 3.01 1.72 -23.53
C ASN A 351 2.85 2.94 -22.60
N GLN A 352 2.84 2.74 -21.29
CA GLN A 352 2.70 3.81 -20.29
C GLN A 352 3.96 3.90 -19.44
N PHE A 353 4.98 4.54 -20.00
CA PHE A 353 6.22 4.88 -19.31
C PHE A 353 6.17 6.34 -18.88
N SER A 354 6.03 6.58 -17.60
CA SER A 354 6.01 7.92 -17.00
C SER A 354 6.89 7.94 -15.77
N PRO A 355 8.23 7.88 -15.95
CA PRO A 355 9.15 7.68 -14.84
C PRO A 355 9.23 8.92 -13.97
N GLN A 356 8.88 8.75 -12.71
CA GLN A 356 8.97 9.77 -11.66
C GLN A 356 9.81 9.25 -10.50
N ARG A 357 10.46 10.16 -9.80
CA ARG A 357 11.09 9.94 -8.50
C ARG A 357 10.63 11.02 -7.54
N MET A 358 10.18 10.64 -6.39
CA MET A 358 9.65 11.56 -5.39
C MET A 358 10.41 11.44 -4.09
N VAL A 359 10.65 12.56 -3.46
CA VAL A 359 11.09 12.67 -2.07
C VAL A 359 10.19 13.64 -1.33
N ARG A 360 9.85 13.31 -0.11
CA ARG A 360 9.22 14.26 0.81
C ARG A 360 9.86 14.21 2.20
N ASP A 361 9.81 15.35 2.89
CA ASP A 361 9.95 15.43 4.35
C ASP A 361 8.55 15.58 5.01
N ASP A 362 8.49 16.06 6.22
CA ASP A 362 7.24 16.30 6.96
C ASP A 362 6.34 17.37 6.32
N ARG A 363 6.90 18.31 5.56
CA ARG A 363 6.20 19.45 4.99
C ARG A 363 6.28 19.55 3.48
N HIS A 364 7.47 19.37 2.90
CA HIS A 364 7.71 19.64 1.49
C HIS A 364 7.87 18.35 0.70
N LYS A 365 7.43 18.38 -0.54
CA LYS A 365 7.53 17.27 -1.48
C LYS A 365 8.13 17.76 -2.79
N LEU A 366 9.08 16.99 -3.31
CA LEU A 366 9.71 17.22 -4.59
C LEU A 366 9.48 16.03 -5.52
N LEU A 367 8.99 16.30 -6.72
CA LEU A 367 8.88 15.34 -7.81
C LEU A 367 9.93 15.65 -8.88
N LEU A 368 10.65 14.62 -9.28
CA LEU A 368 11.52 14.64 -10.45
C LEU A 368 10.84 13.82 -11.56
N ASN A 369 10.41 14.50 -12.62
CA ASN A 369 9.82 13.89 -13.80
C ASN A 369 10.93 13.59 -14.80
N LEU A 370 11.36 12.33 -14.91
CA LEU A 370 12.49 11.93 -15.76
C LEU A 370 12.14 11.90 -17.25
N SER A 371 10.87 11.87 -17.59
CA SER A 371 10.33 12.00 -18.95
C SER A 371 9.04 12.80 -18.92
N PRO A 372 9.13 14.12 -18.66
CA PRO A 372 7.96 14.95 -18.47
C PRO A 372 7.10 15.00 -19.73
N ARG A 373 5.79 15.02 -19.55
CA ARG A 373 4.83 15.33 -20.61
C ARG A 373 4.87 16.84 -20.90
N VAL A 374 4.22 17.25 -21.98
CA VAL A 374 4.19 18.67 -22.44
C VAL A 374 3.64 19.61 -21.36
N ASP A 375 2.71 19.13 -20.56
CA ASP A 375 2.02 19.88 -19.48
C ASP A 375 2.68 19.71 -18.11
N GLN A 376 3.85 19.07 -18.03
CA GLN A 376 4.49 18.68 -16.77
C GLN A 376 5.89 19.27 -16.66
N ALA A 377 6.18 19.93 -15.53
CA ALA A 377 7.53 20.45 -15.28
C ALA A 377 8.52 19.31 -14.98
N PRO A 378 9.80 19.42 -15.39
CA PRO A 378 10.83 18.44 -15.05
C PRO A 378 11.02 18.27 -13.53
N VAL A 379 10.88 19.35 -12.78
CA VAL A 379 10.94 19.37 -11.32
C VAL A 379 9.72 20.11 -10.78
N GLU A 380 9.08 19.50 -9.80
CA GLU A 380 7.96 20.12 -9.09
C GLU A 380 8.24 20.08 -7.59
N LEU A 381 7.94 21.18 -6.90
CA LEU A 381 8.11 21.34 -5.46
C LEU A 381 6.80 21.84 -4.86
N PHE A 382 6.32 21.18 -3.82
CA PHE A 382 5.07 21.53 -3.14
C PHE A 382 5.29 21.72 -1.64
N ASP A 383 4.52 22.62 -1.04
CA ASP A 383 4.42 22.81 0.41
C ASP A 383 3.09 22.19 0.88
N LEU A 384 3.12 20.92 1.26
CA LEU A 384 1.93 20.15 1.60
C LEU A 384 1.15 20.65 2.83
N GLN A 385 1.74 21.55 3.62
CA GLN A 385 1.04 22.20 4.73
C GLN A 385 0.08 23.29 4.24
N THR A 386 0.44 24.02 3.19
CA THR A 386 -0.35 25.13 2.64
C THR A 386 -1.05 24.78 1.34
N ASP A 387 -0.58 23.74 0.65
CA ASP A 387 -1.10 23.25 -0.63
C ASP A 387 -1.13 21.72 -0.65
N PRO A 388 -2.02 21.07 0.14
CA PRO A 388 -2.14 19.61 0.19
C PRO A 388 -2.64 18.98 -1.12
N GLU A 389 -3.22 19.78 -2.02
CA GLU A 389 -3.72 19.36 -3.33
C GLU A 389 -2.65 19.45 -4.44
N GLU A 390 -1.42 19.91 -4.11
CA GLU A 390 -0.29 19.99 -5.04
C GLU A 390 -0.60 20.81 -6.31
N THR A 391 -1.26 21.94 -6.13
CA THR A 391 -1.75 22.80 -7.24
C THR A 391 -0.74 23.85 -7.65
N ARG A 392 0.23 24.22 -6.80
CA ARG A 392 1.20 25.26 -7.01
C ARG A 392 2.63 24.74 -6.98
N ASN A 393 3.25 24.66 -8.15
CA ASN A 393 4.67 24.32 -8.23
C ASN A 393 5.54 25.49 -7.73
N LEU A 394 6.37 25.24 -6.71
CA LEU A 394 7.29 26.18 -6.07
C LEU A 394 8.76 25.94 -6.48
N ALA A 395 9.03 25.11 -7.49
CA ALA A 395 10.40 24.71 -7.85
C ALA A 395 11.28 25.91 -8.25
N ASP A 396 10.69 26.92 -8.88
CA ASP A 396 11.39 28.11 -9.35
C ASP A 396 11.24 29.33 -8.41
N ASP A 397 10.64 29.14 -7.24
CA ASP A 397 10.55 30.19 -6.21
C ASP A 397 11.92 30.37 -5.54
N PRO A 398 12.55 31.55 -5.65
CA PRO A 398 13.85 31.82 -5.03
C PRO A 398 13.85 31.64 -3.52
N GLN A 399 12.72 31.87 -2.85
CA GLN A 399 12.57 31.68 -1.41
C GLN A 399 12.59 30.19 -1.00
N ARG A 400 12.35 29.29 -1.93
CA ARG A 400 12.36 27.83 -1.74
C ARG A 400 13.62 27.15 -2.26
N ALA A 401 14.58 27.89 -2.81
CA ALA A 401 15.79 27.34 -3.41
C ALA A 401 16.62 26.46 -2.45
N SER A 402 16.69 26.79 -1.18
CA SER A 402 17.38 25.94 -0.17
C SER A 402 16.63 24.63 0.10
N THR A 403 15.31 24.68 0.22
CA THR A 403 14.45 23.49 0.37
C THR A 403 14.57 22.58 -0.84
N ARG A 404 14.49 23.14 -2.05
CA ARG A 404 14.66 22.40 -3.30
C ARG A 404 16.00 21.68 -3.33
N ARG A 405 17.13 22.38 -3.11
CA ARG A 405 18.48 21.75 -3.11
C ARG A 405 18.61 20.62 -2.09
N ARG A 406 18.05 20.80 -0.89
CA ARG A 406 18.09 19.78 0.17
C ARG A 406 17.32 18.51 -0.24
N LEU A 407 16.13 18.66 -0.83
CA LEU A 407 15.32 17.52 -1.29
C LEU A 407 15.95 16.84 -2.52
N GLU A 408 16.46 17.63 -3.47
CA GLU A 408 17.21 17.10 -4.63
C GLU A 408 18.43 16.28 -4.20
N ALA A 409 19.18 16.75 -3.19
CA ALA A 409 20.32 16.03 -2.66
C ALA A 409 19.92 14.71 -1.99
N ALA A 410 18.85 14.72 -1.18
CA ALA A 410 18.31 13.52 -0.56
C ALA A 410 17.79 12.51 -1.60
N LEU A 411 17.10 12.98 -2.63
CA LEU A 411 16.61 12.13 -3.72
C LEU A 411 17.75 11.52 -4.52
N LYS A 412 18.78 12.32 -4.84
CA LYS A 412 19.99 11.84 -5.52
C LYS A 412 20.68 10.74 -4.72
N GLN A 413 20.89 11.00 -3.42
CA GLN A 413 21.53 10.02 -2.52
C GLN A 413 20.74 8.70 -2.46
N TRP A 414 19.41 8.76 -2.33
CA TRP A 414 18.57 7.56 -2.33
C TRP A 414 18.68 6.79 -3.64
N ARG A 415 18.64 7.47 -4.79
CA ARG A 415 18.78 6.85 -6.10
C ARG A 415 20.14 6.14 -6.26
N GLU A 416 21.22 6.76 -5.75
CA GLU A 416 22.57 6.17 -5.77
C GLU A 416 22.68 4.96 -4.84
N GLN A 417 22.13 5.04 -3.62
CA GLN A 417 22.18 3.96 -2.63
C GLN A 417 21.33 2.75 -2.99
N THR A 418 20.29 2.94 -3.80
CA THR A 418 19.37 1.87 -4.21
C THR A 418 19.65 1.35 -5.63
N ASP A 419 20.72 1.83 -6.27
CA ASP A 419 21.11 1.46 -7.64
C ASP A 419 19.97 1.73 -8.66
N ASP A 420 19.34 2.94 -8.58
CA ASP A 420 18.27 3.32 -9.51
C ASP A 420 18.77 3.25 -10.96
N PRO A 421 18.23 2.35 -11.80
CA PRO A 421 18.72 2.15 -13.16
C PRO A 421 18.58 3.39 -14.06
N LEU A 422 17.68 4.31 -13.71
CA LEU A 422 17.46 5.56 -14.46
C LEU A 422 18.37 6.71 -14.02
N LEU A 423 19.40 6.43 -13.21
CA LEU A 423 20.56 7.32 -13.06
C LEU A 423 21.42 7.33 -14.32
N ASP A 424 21.41 6.23 -15.08
CA ASP A 424 22.08 6.13 -16.37
C ASP A 424 21.20 6.81 -17.46
N PRO A 425 21.66 7.95 -18.05
CA PRO A 425 20.91 8.65 -19.09
C PRO A 425 20.69 7.82 -20.34
N GLU A 426 21.64 6.95 -20.71
CA GLU A 426 21.50 6.10 -21.90
C GLU A 426 20.40 5.05 -21.68
N ARG A 427 20.32 4.49 -20.48
CA ARG A 427 19.23 3.58 -20.11
C ARG A 427 17.87 4.29 -20.10
N LEU A 428 17.80 5.50 -19.57
CA LEU A 428 16.57 6.30 -19.61
C LEU A 428 16.11 6.52 -21.07
N GLU A 429 17.01 6.92 -21.96
CA GLU A 429 16.66 7.13 -23.37
C GLU A 429 16.28 5.82 -24.07
N ARG A 430 16.97 4.73 -23.76
CA ARG A 430 16.62 3.39 -24.26
C ARG A 430 15.21 2.98 -23.81
N TRP A 431 14.85 3.18 -22.53
CA TRP A 431 13.51 2.85 -22.02
C TRP A 431 12.43 3.74 -22.63
N LYS A 432 12.68 5.02 -22.84
CA LYS A 432 11.77 5.94 -23.56
C LYS A 432 11.49 5.44 -24.97
N LYS A 433 12.55 5.12 -25.71
CA LYS A 433 12.45 4.58 -27.07
C LYS A 433 11.65 3.28 -27.10
N THR A 434 11.98 2.34 -26.22
CA THR A 434 11.26 1.07 -26.08
C THR A 434 9.77 1.28 -25.79
N ALA A 435 9.42 2.16 -24.84
CA ALA A 435 8.03 2.47 -24.55
C ALA A 435 7.30 3.13 -25.74
N GLN A 436 7.98 3.97 -26.49
CA GLN A 436 7.42 4.59 -27.71
C GLN A 436 7.16 3.54 -28.80
N GLU A 437 8.07 2.60 -29.01
CA GLU A 437 7.89 1.49 -29.93
C GLU A 437 6.70 0.62 -29.50
N TRP A 438 6.55 0.36 -28.20
CA TRP A 438 5.43 -0.43 -27.67
C TRP A 438 4.07 0.26 -27.79
N LYS A 439 3.99 1.58 -27.99
CA LYS A 439 2.71 2.26 -28.28
C LYS A 439 2.05 1.72 -29.55
N THR A 440 2.83 1.36 -30.54
CA THR A 440 2.34 0.88 -31.84
C THR A 440 2.45 -0.63 -32.03
N SER A 441 3.49 -1.27 -31.46
CA SER A 441 3.83 -2.68 -31.73
C SER A 441 3.42 -3.65 -30.62
N ALA A 442 3.16 -3.16 -29.38
CA ALA A 442 2.83 -4.06 -28.27
C ALA A 442 1.48 -4.75 -28.50
N PRO A 443 1.39 -6.06 -28.21
CA PRO A 443 0.13 -6.78 -28.25
C PRO A 443 -0.93 -6.14 -27.34
N ARG A 444 -2.16 -6.02 -27.84
CA ARG A 444 -3.31 -5.52 -27.06
C ARG A 444 -4.04 -6.65 -26.36
N VAL A 445 -4.71 -6.34 -25.27
CA VAL A 445 -5.55 -7.30 -24.56
C VAL A 445 -6.89 -7.39 -25.27
N GLU A 446 -7.16 -8.52 -25.92
CA GLU A 446 -8.44 -8.76 -26.59
C GLU A 446 -9.57 -8.96 -25.57
N GLY A 447 -10.75 -8.39 -25.85
CA GLY A 447 -11.97 -8.59 -25.06
C GLY A 447 -11.95 -7.99 -23.65
N GLY A 448 -10.99 -7.14 -23.31
CA GLY A 448 -10.91 -6.45 -22.01
C GLY A 448 -11.84 -5.25 -21.92
N ALA A 449 -12.19 -4.85 -20.69
CA ALA A 449 -12.93 -3.62 -20.42
C ALA A 449 -12.17 -2.34 -20.83
N TYR A 450 -10.89 -2.48 -21.19
CA TYR A 450 -9.99 -1.40 -21.57
C TYR A 450 -9.26 -1.79 -22.85
N PRO A 451 -9.74 -1.36 -24.03
CA PRO A 451 -9.23 -1.81 -25.35
C PRO A 451 -7.78 -1.36 -25.65
N ASP A 452 -7.30 -0.32 -24.96
CA ASP A 452 -5.95 0.23 -25.20
C ASP A 452 -4.86 -0.33 -24.29
N VAL A 453 -5.15 -1.38 -23.54
CA VAL A 453 -4.19 -2.01 -22.62
C VAL A 453 -3.12 -2.78 -23.40
N ALA A 454 -1.86 -2.38 -23.23
CA ALA A 454 -0.72 -2.97 -23.91
C ALA A 454 0.09 -3.92 -23.02
N ARG A 455 0.44 -5.10 -23.56
CA ARG A 455 1.32 -6.08 -22.92
C ARG A 455 2.76 -5.88 -23.34
N VAL A 456 3.70 -6.29 -22.50
CA VAL A 456 5.12 -6.41 -22.87
C VAL A 456 5.23 -7.44 -23.99
N PRO A 457 5.86 -7.10 -25.12
CA PRO A 457 6.10 -8.06 -26.19
C PRO A 457 6.99 -9.23 -25.73
N PRO A 458 6.93 -10.39 -26.39
CA PRO A 458 7.88 -11.48 -26.15
C PRO A 458 9.33 -10.99 -26.19
N GLY A 459 10.12 -11.32 -25.18
CA GLY A 459 11.51 -10.82 -25.04
C GLY A 459 11.66 -9.34 -24.63
N GLY A 460 10.57 -8.57 -24.56
CA GLY A 460 10.63 -7.13 -24.31
C GLY A 460 11.26 -6.74 -22.99
N LEU A 461 11.18 -7.57 -21.94
CA LEU A 461 11.85 -7.29 -20.66
C LEU A 461 13.37 -7.26 -20.75
N GLU A 462 13.97 -7.95 -21.72
CA GLU A 462 15.43 -7.92 -21.95
C GLU A 462 15.89 -6.52 -22.38
N LEU A 463 15.03 -5.75 -23.05
CA LEU A 463 15.30 -4.37 -23.45
C LEU A 463 15.37 -3.39 -22.27
N LEU A 464 14.85 -3.81 -21.10
CA LEU A 464 14.85 -3.00 -19.88
C LEU A 464 16.06 -3.32 -18.96
N LYS A 465 16.84 -4.35 -19.29
CA LYS A 465 18.08 -4.68 -18.59
C LYS A 465 19.23 -3.79 -19.11
#